data_f0a04a270dcc61fa54e98057731b2452
#
_entry.id   f0a04a270dcc61fa54e98057731b2452
#
_cell.length_a   1.000
_cell.length_b   1.000
_cell.length_c   1.000
_cell.angle_alpha   90.00
_cell.angle_beta   90.00
_cell.angle_gamma   90.00
#
_symmetry.space_group_name_H-M   'P 1'
#
loop_
_entity.id
_entity.type
_entity.pdbx_description
1 polymer ?
#
loop_
_entity_poly.entity_id
_entity_poly.type
_entity_poly.pdbx_seq_one_letter_code
_entity_poly.pdbx_strand_id
1 'polypeptide(L)'
;DMHLELMRITRPGMTEKEVAGKLQSIAIGAGGDTSYPIILTVNGEILHTHTRDLIMQDGQLTLCDAGAETAMHYCGDLTRTIPTGKQFSSIQKDMYNIVLNAQIAAIEACKPGVLFKDIHALAATHLLEGLKNHGVIKGDPAEAVAHDVHTLFFQCGLGHMMGMDVHDMENLGEQYVGYTDELKKGTTFGWKSLRLGRALEPGFVVTVEPGLYFIPTLIDRWKAENKLAEFIDYNELEKFRNFTGIRIEDNLVITENGHRILGKHLPKTVAEIEALR
;
A
#
# COMPACT_ATOMS: atom_id res chain seq x y z
N ASP A 1 -8.49 0.09 -15.93
CA ASP A 1 -8.24 -0.90 -17.00
C ASP A 1 -6.83 -1.51 -16.89
N MET A 2 -5.76 -0.73 -16.57
CA MET A 2 -4.39 -1.25 -16.41
C MET A 2 -4.32 -2.44 -15.44
N HIS A 3 -4.87 -2.31 -14.23
CA HIS A 3 -4.86 -3.40 -13.24
C HIS A 3 -5.73 -4.62 -13.61
N LEU A 4 -6.81 -4.43 -14.36
CA LEU A 4 -7.57 -5.56 -14.91
C LEU A 4 -6.72 -6.33 -15.93
N GLU A 5 -5.98 -5.62 -16.76
CA GLU A 5 -5.06 -6.24 -17.71
C GLU A 5 -3.89 -6.92 -16.97
N LEU A 6 -3.30 -6.28 -15.95
CA LEU A 6 -2.32 -6.92 -15.07
C LEU A 6 -2.79 -8.30 -14.63
N MET A 7 -4.00 -8.37 -14.07
CA MET A 7 -4.58 -9.64 -13.57
C MET A 7 -4.74 -10.68 -14.68
N ARG A 8 -5.07 -10.26 -15.90
CA ARG A 8 -5.32 -11.15 -17.04
C ARG A 8 -4.04 -11.69 -17.68
N ILE A 9 -3.01 -10.86 -17.81
CA ILE A 9 -1.84 -11.20 -18.63
C ILE A 9 -0.65 -11.75 -17.86
N THR A 10 -0.47 -11.36 -16.58
CA THR A 10 0.70 -11.78 -15.82
C THR A 10 0.80 -13.31 -15.75
N ARG A 11 1.96 -13.87 -16.10
CA ARG A 11 2.22 -15.32 -16.08
C ARG A 11 3.65 -15.59 -15.68
N PRO A 12 3.96 -16.75 -15.07
CA PRO A 12 5.32 -17.20 -14.90
C PRO A 12 6.06 -17.23 -16.25
N GLY A 13 7.33 -16.83 -16.25
CA GLY A 13 8.19 -16.72 -17.43
C GLY A 13 8.17 -15.37 -18.13
N MET A 14 7.21 -14.49 -17.84
CA MET A 14 7.24 -13.11 -18.32
C MET A 14 8.22 -12.26 -17.49
N THR A 15 8.79 -11.24 -18.11
CA THR A 15 9.56 -10.22 -17.39
C THR A 15 8.64 -9.12 -16.85
N GLU A 16 9.06 -8.49 -15.75
CA GLU A 16 8.36 -7.33 -15.17
C GLU A 16 8.15 -6.22 -16.22
N LYS A 17 9.17 -5.94 -17.07
CA LYS A 17 9.10 -4.91 -18.12
C LYS A 17 8.11 -5.23 -19.24
N GLU A 18 7.94 -6.50 -19.61
CA GLU A 18 6.94 -6.90 -20.61
C GLU A 18 5.52 -6.58 -20.15
N VAL A 19 5.22 -6.86 -18.88
CA VAL A 19 3.93 -6.54 -18.30
C VAL A 19 3.77 -5.03 -18.14
N ALA A 20 4.74 -4.33 -17.57
CA ALA A 20 4.69 -2.88 -17.40
C ALA A 20 4.48 -2.13 -18.73
N GLY A 21 5.17 -2.54 -19.80
CA GLY A 21 4.99 -1.95 -21.14
C GLY A 21 3.56 -2.11 -21.69
N LYS A 22 2.93 -3.26 -21.44
CA LYS A 22 1.52 -3.48 -21.81
C LYS A 22 0.56 -2.59 -21.01
N LEU A 23 0.82 -2.41 -19.71
CA LEU A 23 0.00 -1.52 -18.87
C LEU A 23 0.14 -0.06 -19.32
N GLN A 24 1.37 0.39 -19.60
CA GLN A 24 1.61 1.75 -20.09
C GLN A 24 0.90 2.00 -21.45
N SER A 25 0.87 1.02 -22.33
CA SER A 25 0.15 1.15 -23.61
C SER A 25 -1.34 1.42 -23.44
N ILE A 26 -1.96 0.94 -22.38
CA ILE A 26 -3.39 1.20 -22.06
C ILE A 26 -3.59 2.67 -21.68
N ALA A 27 -2.72 3.24 -20.83
CA ALA A 27 -2.81 4.64 -20.43
C ALA A 27 -2.66 5.57 -21.64
N ILE A 28 -1.62 5.34 -22.47
CA ILE A 28 -1.37 6.11 -23.68
C ILE A 28 -2.50 5.93 -24.71
N GLY A 29 -2.96 4.71 -24.91
CA GLY A 29 -4.06 4.40 -25.84
C GLY A 29 -5.40 5.02 -25.44
N ALA A 30 -5.58 5.35 -24.16
CA ALA A 30 -6.76 6.06 -23.65
C ALA A 30 -6.65 7.61 -23.80
N GLY A 31 -5.56 8.12 -24.36
CA GLY A 31 -5.35 9.54 -24.62
C GLY A 31 -4.70 10.32 -23.50
N GLY A 32 -4.15 9.65 -22.51
CA GLY A 32 -3.34 10.22 -21.43
C GLY A 32 -1.92 9.65 -21.41
N ASP A 33 -1.35 9.52 -20.23
CA ASP A 33 -0.06 8.86 -19.98
C ASP A 33 -0.12 8.12 -18.63
N THR A 34 0.98 7.56 -18.17
CA THR A 34 1.09 7.08 -16.77
C THR A 34 1.32 8.26 -15.84
N SER A 35 0.64 8.28 -14.69
CA SER A 35 0.79 9.34 -13.66
C SER A 35 2.21 9.41 -13.11
N TYR A 36 2.89 8.28 -13.11
CA TYR A 36 4.28 8.07 -12.65
C TYR A 36 4.87 6.81 -13.31
N PRO A 37 6.19 6.63 -13.24
CA PRO A 37 6.82 5.40 -13.74
C PRO A 37 6.25 4.18 -13.01
N ILE A 38 5.61 3.27 -13.75
CA ILE A 38 4.98 2.05 -13.20
C ILE A 38 5.97 1.31 -12.29
N ILE A 39 5.58 1.05 -11.05
CA ILE A 39 6.27 0.14 -10.15
C ILE A 39 5.64 -1.24 -10.37
N LEU A 40 6.42 -2.19 -10.86
CA LEU A 40 5.97 -3.57 -11.04
C LEU A 40 7.11 -4.50 -10.66
N THR A 41 6.90 -5.29 -9.62
CA THR A 41 7.98 -6.12 -9.08
C THR A 41 7.47 -7.36 -8.33
N VAL A 42 8.29 -8.41 -8.33
CA VAL A 42 8.11 -9.58 -7.46
C VAL A 42 8.78 -9.40 -6.09
N ASN A 43 9.58 -8.34 -5.93
CA ASN A 43 10.21 -7.96 -4.67
C ASN A 43 9.43 -6.80 -4.02
N GLY A 44 8.17 -7.06 -3.63
CA GLY A 44 7.26 -6.04 -3.11
C GLY A 44 7.75 -5.33 -1.83
N GLU A 45 8.75 -5.88 -1.14
CA GLU A 45 9.43 -5.24 -0.01
C GLU A 45 10.33 -4.07 -0.43
N ILE A 46 10.61 -3.94 -1.74
CA ILE A 46 11.29 -2.77 -2.31
C ILE A 46 10.22 -1.78 -2.77
N LEU A 47 9.92 -0.79 -1.93
CA LEU A 47 8.75 0.09 -2.06
C LEU A 47 8.70 0.90 -3.36
N HIS A 48 9.86 1.40 -3.84
CA HIS A 48 9.97 2.24 -5.03
C HIS A 48 11.09 1.74 -5.93
N THR A 49 10.91 0.57 -6.55
CA THR A 49 11.87 0.08 -7.55
C THR A 49 11.66 0.76 -8.90
N HIS A 50 12.76 1.13 -9.56
CA HIS A 50 12.75 1.62 -10.94
C HIS A 50 13.24 0.57 -11.94
N THR A 51 13.74 -0.57 -11.47
CA THR A 51 14.15 -1.70 -12.31
C THR A 51 12.97 -2.64 -12.54
N ARG A 52 12.91 -3.29 -13.71
CA ARG A 52 11.86 -4.23 -14.10
C ARG A 52 12.47 -5.38 -14.91
N ASP A 53 13.57 -5.92 -14.40
CA ASP A 53 14.40 -6.86 -15.17
C ASP A 53 14.21 -8.31 -14.76
N LEU A 54 13.46 -8.56 -13.69
CA LEU A 54 13.26 -9.90 -13.19
C LEU A 54 12.29 -10.70 -14.07
N ILE A 55 12.58 -11.99 -14.20
CA ILE A 55 11.65 -12.98 -14.76
C ILE A 55 10.80 -13.51 -13.64
N MET A 56 9.49 -13.29 -13.75
CA MET A 56 8.52 -13.69 -12.77
C MET A 56 8.37 -15.22 -12.72
N GLN A 57 8.31 -15.81 -11.53
CA GLN A 57 8.22 -17.24 -11.30
C GLN A 57 6.87 -17.63 -10.72
N ASP A 58 6.49 -18.90 -10.92
CA ASP A 58 5.34 -19.45 -10.22
C ASP A 58 5.54 -19.45 -8.69
N GLY A 59 4.47 -19.23 -7.94
CA GLY A 59 4.52 -19.13 -6.48
C GLY A 59 4.95 -17.77 -5.94
N GLN A 60 5.41 -16.83 -6.77
CA GLN A 60 5.70 -15.45 -6.35
C GLN A 60 4.42 -14.60 -6.31
N LEU A 61 4.49 -13.48 -5.58
CA LEU A 61 3.55 -12.36 -5.69
C LEU A 61 4.12 -11.32 -6.67
N THR A 62 3.25 -10.67 -7.42
CA THR A 62 3.56 -9.50 -8.24
C THR A 62 2.83 -8.30 -7.68
N LEU A 63 3.56 -7.34 -7.13
CA LEU A 63 3.05 -6.04 -6.73
C LEU A 63 3.13 -5.11 -7.94
N CYS A 64 2.02 -4.48 -8.28
CA CYS A 64 1.97 -3.43 -9.30
C CYS A 64 1.32 -2.19 -8.71
N ASP A 65 2.04 -1.09 -8.77
CA ASP A 65 1.62 0.24 -8.41
C ASP A 65 1.70 1.11 -9.66
N ALA A 66 0.53 1.49 -10.17
CA ALA A 66 0.40 2.13 -11.48
C ALA A 66 -0.89 2.94 -11.55
N GLY A 67 -0.76 4.19 -11.95
CA GLY A 67 -1.85 5.10 -12.24
C GLY A 67 -1.80 5.64 -13.66
N ALA A 68 -2.93 6.11 -14.16
CA ALA A 68 -3.01 6.81 -15.43
C ALA A 68 -3.34 8.28 -15.20
N GLU A 69 -2.63 9.15 -15.89
CA GLU A 69 -2.97 10.55 -16.06
C GLU A 69 -3.98 10.70 -17.19
N THR A 70 -5.05 11.42 -16.96
CA THR A 70 -6.06 11.70 -17.99
C THR A 70 -5.57 12.78 -18.97
N ALA A 71 -6.25 12.93 -20.13
CA ALA A 71 -6.02 14.04 -21.06
C ALA A 71 -6.25 15.43 -20.44
N MET A 72 -6.90 15.53 -19.30
CA MET A 72 -7.06 16.74 -18.49
C MET A 72 -6.00 16.89 -17.40
N HIS A 73 -4.99 16.06 -17.39
CA HIS A 73 -3.88 16.05 -16.43
C HIS A 73 -4.28 15.71 -14.98
N TYR A 74 -5.40 15.05 -14.77
CA TYR A 74 -5.73 14.48 -13.45
C TYR A 74 -5.12 13.09 -13.33
N CYS A 75 -4.39 12.88 -12.24
CA CYS A 75 -3.70 11.64 -11.93
C CYS A 75 -4.60 10.63 -11.25
N GLY A 76 -4.34 9.34 -11.51
CA GLY A 76 -4.81 8.22 -10.71
C GLY A 76 -3.62 7.52 -10.05
N ASP A 77 -3.87 6.84 -8.94
CA ASP A 77 -2.88 6.10 -8.17
C ASP A 77 -3.50 4.84 -7.60
N LEU A 78 -3.04 3.67 -8.01
CA LEU A 78 -3.63 2.40 -7.62
C LEU A 78 -2.56 1.32 -7.45
N THR A 79 -2.67 0.56 -6.38
CA THR A 79 -1.83 -0.64 -6.21
C THR A 79 -2.69 -1.90 -6.11
N ARG A 80 -2.25 -2.95 -6.78
CA ARG A 80 -2.71 -4.32 -6.56
C ARG A 80 -1.53 -5.27 -6.45
N THR A 81 -1.62 -6.21 -5.51
CA THR A 81 -0.72 -7.34 -5.41
C THR A 81 -1.48 -8.60 -5.82
N ILE A 82 -0.92 -9.35 -6.76
CA ILE A 82 -1.55 -10.55 -7.33
C ILE A 82 -0.59 -11.75 -7.28
N PRO A 83 -1.08 -13.01 -7.32
CA PRO A 83 -0.18 -14.13 -7.52
C PRO A 83 0.37 -14.08 -8.94
N THR A 84 1.66 -14.36 -9.11
CA THR A 84 2.26 -14.50 -10.45
C THR A 84 1.68 -15.71 -11.19
N GLY A 85 1.43 -16.80 -10.48
CA GLY A 85 0.67 -17.95 -10.94
C GLY A 85 -0.84 -17.72 -10.93
N LYS A 86 -1.63 -18.79 -10.90
CA LYS A 86 -3.10 -18.72 -10.93
C LYS A 86 -3.73 -18.43 -9.57
N GLN A 87 -3.08 -18.84 -8.48
CA GLN A 87 -3.65 -18.79 -7.14
C GLN A 87 -2.61 -18.31 -6.13
N PHE A 88 -3.08 -17.66 -5.10
CA PHE A 88 -2.28 -17.41 -3.90
C PHE A 88 -2.05 -18.73 -3.13
N SER A 89 -0.87 -18.89 -2.55
CA SER A 89 -0.66 -19.92 -1.54
C SER A 89 -1.45 -19.60 -0.26
N SER A 90 -1.59 -20.56 0.65
CA SER A 90 -2.31 -20.34 1.92
C SER A 90 -1.73 -19.16 2.69
N ILE A 91 -0.42 -19.11 2.89
CA ILE A 91 0.22 -18.02 3.64
C ILE A 91 0.11 -16.67 2.90
N GLN A 92 0.12 -16.67 1.57
CA GLN A 92 -0.10 -15.46 0.79
C GLN A 92 -1.53 -14.94 0.96
N LYS A 93 -2.54 -15.82 1.01
CA LYS A 93 -3.94 -15.46 1.30
C LYS A 93 -4.08 -14.82 2.68
N ASP A 94 -3.42 -15.41 3.68
CA ASP A 94 -3.46 -14.90 5.04
C ASP A 94 -2.88 -13.49 5.12
N MET A 95 -1.66 -13.28 4.62
CA MET A 95 -1.01 -11.96 4.63
C MET A 95 -1.76 -10.94 3.74
N TYR A 96 -2.28 -11.38 2.59
CA TYR A 96 -3.08 -10.54 1.72
C TYR A 96 -4.36 -10.05 2.41
N ASN A 97 -5.07 -10.95 3.10
CA ASN A 97 -6.29 -10.60 3.82
C ASN A 97 -6.02 -9.67 5.01
N ILE A 98 -4.85 -9.74 5.66
CA ILE A 98 -4.45 -8.79 6.69
C ILE A 98 -4.41 -7.37 6.09
N VAL A 99 -3.74 -7.20 4.94
CA VAL A 99 -3.66 -5.89 4.26
C VAL A 99 -5.02 -5.44 3.75
N LEU A 100 -5.81 -6.34 3.16
CA LEU A 100 -7.15 -6.02 2.66
C LEU A 100 -8.08 -5.55 3.79
N ASN A 101 -8.06 -6.22 4.94
CA ASN A 101 -8.88 -5.83 6.10
C ASN A 101 -8.45 -4.46 6.66
N ALA A 102 -7.14 -4.18 6.72
CA ALA A 102 -6.62 -2.88 7.11
C ALA A 102 -7.07 -1.78 6.12
N GLN A 103 -7.05 -2.07 4.82
CA GLN A 103 -7.49 -1.14 3.78
C GLN A 103 -9.00 -0.86 3.86
N ILE A 104 -9.82 -1.88 4.04
CA ILE A 104 -11.28 -1.73 4.19
C ILE A 104 -11.59 -0.88 5.42
N ALA A 105 -10.99 -1.21 6.58
CA ALA A 105 -11.21 -0.45 7.82
C ALA A 105 -10.78 1.03 7.68
N ALA A 106 -9.65 1.29 7.02
CA ALA A 106 -9.17 2.64 6.75
C ALA A 106 -10.12 3.41 5.83
N ILE A 107 -10.60 2.79 4.75
CA ILE A 107 -11.58 3.40 3.84
C ILE A 107 -12.86 3.74 4.59
N GLU A 108 -13.42 2.83 5.37
CA GLU A 108 -14.66 3.04 6.14
C GLU A 108 -14.52 4.16 7.19
N ALA A 109 -13.31 4.39 7.70
CA ALA A 109 -13.02 5.47 8.63
C ALA A 109 -12.90 6.85 7.94
N CYS A 110 -12.71 6.91 6.62
CA CYS A 110 -12.56 8.16 5.87
C CYS A 110 -13.89 8.93 5.79
N LYS A 111 -13.98 10.02 6.55
CA LYS A 111 -15.12 10.96 6.56
C LYS A 111 -14.69 12.34 7.02
N PRO A 112 -15.47 13.40 6.72
CA PRO A 112 -15.13 14.75 7.17
C PRO A 112 -14.85 14.86 8.66
N GLY A 113 -13.81 15.62 9.01
CA GLY A 113 -13.42 15.90 10.41
C GLY A 113 -12.53 14.85 11.06
N VAL A 114 -12.37 13.66 10.48
CA VAL A 114 -11.45 12.63 10.99
C VAL A 114 -10.02 12.96 10.59
N LEU A 115 -9.09 12.90 11.53
CA LEU A 115 -7.66 13.08 11.24
C LEU A 115 -7.15 11.87 10.44
N PHE A 116 -6.54 12.12 9.28
CA PHE A 116 -5.98 11.04 8.47
C PHE A 116 -4.84 10.30 9.20
N LYS A 117 -4.13 11.00 10.09
CA LYS A 117 -3.16 10.40 11.01
C LYS A 117 -3.79 9.30 11.89
N ASP A 118 -5.01 9.50 12.37
CA ASP A 118 -5.69 8.50 13.21
C ASP A 118 -6.15 7.30 12.37
N ILE A 119 -6.52 7.54 11.10
CA ILE A 119 -6.83 6.47 10.14
C ILE A 119 -5.57 5.66 9.82
N HIS A 120 -4.40 6.31 9.71
CA HIS A 120 -3.13 5.60 9.57
C HIS A 120 -2.85 4.70 10.78
N ALA A 121 -3.05 5.20 12.00
CA ALA A 121 -2.88 4.40 13.22
C ALA A 121 -3.87 3.22 13.27
N LEU A 122 -5.13 3.43 12.84
CA LEU A 122 -6.13 2.37 12.71
C LEU A 122 -5.67 1.27 11.74
N ALA A 123 -5.21 1.64 10.54
CA ALA A 123 -4.70 0.68 9.57
C ALA A 123 -3.50 -0.10 10.12
N ALA A 124 -2.55 0.59 10.77
CA ALA A 124 -1.40 -0.03 11.42
C ALA A 124 -1.82 -1.02 12.52
N THR A 125 -2.84 -0.68 13.31
CA THR A 125 -3.40 -1.58 14.34
C THR A 125 -3.94 -2.87 13.71
N HIS A 126 -4.74 -2.77 12.65
CA HIS A 126 -5.27 -3.94 11.93
C HIS A 126 -4.16 -4.82 11.33
N LEU A 127 -3.08 -4.21 10.81
CA LEU A 127 -1.91 -4.97 10.34
C LEU A 127 -1.26 -5.75 11.47
N LEU A 128 -1.04 -5.12 12.65
CA LEU A 128 -0.44 -5.78 13.81
C LEU A 128 -1.37 -6.83 14.43
N GLU A 129 -2.69 -6.61 14.44
CA GLU A 129 -3.69 -7.62 14.86
C GLU A 129 -3.58 -8.89 14.00
N GLY A 130 -3.49 -8.72 12.68
CA GLY A 130 -3.29 -9.82 11.76
C GLY A 130 -1.98 -10.57 12.04
N LEU A 131 -0.87 -9.87 12.21
CA LEU A 131 0.42 -10.47 12.54
C LEU A 131 0.45 -11.15 13.92
N LYS A 132 -0.34 -10.66 14.88
CA LYS A 132 -0.51 -11.30 16.19
C LYS A 132 -1.13 -12.69 16.06
N ASN A 133 -2.10 -12.87 15.15
CA ASN A 133 -2.70 -14.19 14.90
C ASN A 133 -1.69 -15.21 14.33
N HIS A 134 -0.58 -14.72 13.77
CA HIS A 134 0.55 -15.54 13.31
C HIS A 134 1.71 -15.61 14.31
N GLY A 135 1.50 -15.13 15.54
CA GLY A 135 2.49 -15.19 16.61
C GLY A 135 3.64 -14.18 16.51
N VAL A 136 3.66 -13.34 15.46
CA VAL A 136 4.74 -12.35 15.24
C VAL A 136 4.66 -11.20 16.24
N ILE A 137 3.43 -10.77 16.57
CA ILE A 137 3.19 -9.66 17.52
C ILE A 137 2.68 -10.24 18.84
N LYS A 138 3.20 -9.71 19.94
CA LYS A 138 2.82 -10.00 21.32
C LYS A 138 2.10 -8.79 21.93
N GLY A 139 1.31 -9.03 22.95
CA GLY A 139 0.64 -7.96 23.69
C GLY A 139 -0.55 -7.34 22.95
N ASP A 140 -0.83 -6.09 23.25
CA ASP A 140 -1.92 -5.32 22.63
C ASP A 140 -1.45 -4.62 21.34
N PRO A 141 -2.13 -4.79 20.18
CA PRO A 141 -1.72 -4.18 18.92
C PRO A 141 -1.78 -2.65 18.93
N ALA A 142 -2.75 -2.03 19.62
CA ALA A 142 -2.83 -0.57 19.68
C ALA A 142 -1.70 0.02 20.54
N GLU A 143 -1.35 -0.66 21.64
CA GLU A 143 -0.16 -0.32 22.42
C GLU A 143 1.13 -0.49 21.59
N ALA A 144 1.23 -1.56 20.84
CA ALA A 144 2.36 -1.78 19.93
C ALA A 144 2.49 -0.66 18.87
N VAL A 145 1.37 -0.17 18.31
CA VAL A 145 1.36 1.00 17.40
C VAL A 145 1.84 2.26 18.11
N ALA A 146 1.40 2.49 19.37
CA ALA A 146 1.85 3.64 20.16
C ALA A 146 3.36 3.62 20.45
N HIS A 147 4.00 2.44 20.40
CA HIS A 147 5.45 2.23 20.51
C HIS A 147 6.17 2.08 19.16
N ASP A 148 5.52 2.48 18.06
CA ASP A 148 6.08 2.47 16.70
C ASP A 148 6.44 1.07 16.15
N VAL A 149 5.93 -0.03 16.73
CA VAL A 149 6.21 -1.41 16.29
C VAL A 149 5.80 -1.63 14.85
N HIS A 150 4.68 -1.03 14.41
CA HIS A 150 4.18 -1.13 13.04
C HIS A 150 5.20 -0.67 12.00
N THR A 151 6.14 0.21 12.36
CA THR A 151 7.12 0.75 11.43
C THR A 151 8.14 -0.28 10.93
N LEU A 152 8.24 -1.44 11.58
CA LEU A 152 8.99 -2.57 11.05
C LEU A 152 8.35 -3.16 9.79
N PHE A 153 7.03 -3.11 9.68
CA PHE A 153 6.23 -3.76 8.64
C PHE A 153 5.53 -2.78 7.70
N PHE A 154 5.24 -1.57 8.17
CA PHE A 154 4.53 -0.51 7.46
C PHE A 154 5.28 0.81 7.64
N GLN A 155 6.30 1.04 6.79
CA GLN A 155 7.23 2.16 6.89
C GLN A 155 6.77 3.41 6.12
N CYS A 156 5.81 3.26 5.21
CA CYS A 156 5.23 4.33 4.40
C CYS A 156 3.99 4.94 5.06
N GLY A 157 3.52 6.05 4.53
CA GLY A 157 2.25 6.65 4.92
C GLY A 157 1.08 5.83 4.40
N LEU A 158 -0.10 6.00 5.04
CA LEU A 158 -1.34 5.38 4.58
C LEU A 158 -1.83 5.97 3.25
N GLY A 159 -1.39 7.18 2.90
CA GLY A 159 -1.81 7.84 1.70
C GLY A 159 -1.49 9.34 1.69
N HIS A 160 -1.93 10.00 0.64
CA HIS A 160 -1.64 11.40 0.34
C HIS A 160 -2.80 12.04 -0.43
N MET A 161 -2.76 13.36 -0.60
CA MET A 161 -3.62 14.07 -1.53
C MET A 161 -3.25 13.70 -2.97
N MET A 162 -4.23 13.66 -3.85
CA MET A 162 -4.06 13.39 -5.27
C MET A 162 -4.92 14.33 -6.11
N GLY A 163 -4.39 14.82 -7.22
CA GLY A 163 -5.06 15.77 -8.09
C GLY A 163 -4.40 15.86 -9.46
N MET A 164 -3.92 17.02 -9.85
CA MET A 164 -3.13 17.23 -11.06
C MET A 164 -1.70 16.68 -10.91
N ASP A 165 -1.21 16.59 -9.69
CA ASP A 165 -0.01 15.82 -9.35
C ASP A 165 -0.42 14.57 -8.56
N VAL A 166 0.37 13.49 -8.67
CA VAL A 166 0.14 12.25 -7.89
C VAL A 166 0.20 12.55 -6.38
N HIS A 167 1.24 13.26 -5.95
CA HIS A 167 1.36 13.86 -4.62
C HIS A 167 0.94 15.32 -4.72
N ASP A 168 -0.35 15.58 -4.69
CA ASP A 168 -0.89 16.89 -5.05
C ASP A 168 -0.43 17.98 -4.09
N MET A 169 0.06 19.08 -4.68
CA MET A 169 0.57 20.29 -4.02
C MET A 169 1.78 20.07 -3.08
N GLU A 170 2.39 18.89 -3.00
CA GLU A 170 3.51 18.62 -2.07
C GLU A 170 4.77 19.45 -2.38
N ASN A 171 4.94 19.93 -3.61
CA ASN A 171 5.96 20.89 -3.99
C ASN A 171 5.86 22.23 -3.23
N LEU A 172 4.69 22.55 -2.67
CA LEU A 172 4.48 23.69 -1.76
C LEU A 172 4.93 23.39 -0.33
N GLY A 173 5.21 22.15 -0.01
CA GLY A 173 5.66 21.64 1.27
C GLY A 173 4.60 20.80 2.01
N GLU A 174 4.92 19.55 2.31
CA GLU A 174 3.99 18.59 2.96
C GLU A 174 3.39 19.12 4.28
N GLN A 175 4.16 19.93 5.05
CA GLN A 175 3.67 20.51 6.29
C GLN A 175 2.48 21.48 6.05
N TYR A 176 2.44 22.14 4.90
CA TYR A 176 1.37 23.10 4.58
C TYR A 176 0.16 22.42 3.93
N VAL A 177 0.38 21.37 3.17
CA VAL A 177 -0.69 20.65 2.46
C VAL A 177 -1.35 19.60 3.36
N GLY A 178 -0.53 18.75 3.97
CA GLY A 178 -0.99 17.57 4.72
C GLY A 178 -1.19 17.80 6.21
N TYR A 179 -0.83 18.98 6.75
CA TYR A 179 -0.83 19.28 8.18
C TYR A 179 -1.38 20.67 8.47
N THR A 180 -1.32 21.11 9.72
CA THR A 180 -1.78 22.44 10.16
C THR A 180 -0.74 23.10 11.06
N ASP A 181 -1.02 24.34 11.53
CA ASP A 181 -0.14 24.99 12.49
C ASP A 181 -0.14 24.28 13.85
N GLU A 182 -1.25 23.61 14.23
CA GLU A 182 -1.39 22.88 15.47
C GLU A 182 -0.94 21.41 15.34
N LEU A 183 -1.18 20.79 14.19
CA LEU A 183 -0.79 19.40 13.90
C LEU A 183 0.46 19.36 13.06
N LYS A 184 1.60 19.04 13.67
CA LYS A 184 2.88 18.95 12.96
C LYS A 184 3.14 17.55 12.42
N LYS A 185 3.83 17.49 11.28
CA LYS A 185 4.32 16.26 10.68
C LYS A 185 5.29 15.55 11.62
N GLY A 186 5.13 14.22 11.77
CA GLY A 186 6.05 13.40 12.52
C GLY A 186 7.45 13.37 11.90
N THR A 187 8.48 13.26 12.75
CA THR A 187 9.89 13.21 12.34
C THR A 187 10.54 11.83 12.54
N THR A 188 9.87 10.94 13.28
CA THR A 188 10.36 9.59 13.57
C THR A 188 10.19 8.66 12.37
N PHE A 189 10.96 7.57 12.37
CA PHE A 189 10.88 6.55 11.32
C PHE A 189 9.45 6.02 11.19
N GLY A 190 8.96 5.83 9.97
CA GLY A 190 7.58 5.50 9.66
C GLY A 190 6.70 6.74 9.61
N TRP A 191 6.50 7.42 10.73
CA TRP A 191 5.64 8.62 10.81
C TRP A 191 6.09 9.78 9.90
N LYS A 192 7.40 9.94 9.70
CA LYS A 192 7.93 10.96 8.77
C LYS A 192 7.49 10.72 7.31
N SER A 193 7.06 9.51 6.98
CA SER A 193 6.60 9.14 5.64
C SER A 193 5.10 9.38 5.45
N LEU A 194 4.35 9.69 6.52
CA LEU A 194 2.94 10.04 6.44
C LEU A 194 2.81 11.47 5.88
N ARG A 195 2.38 11.59 4.63
CA ARG A 195 2.29 12.86 3.89
C ARG A 195 1.06 13.68 4.27
N LEU A 196 -0.03 13.01 4.62
CA LEU A 196 -1.31 13.60 5.03
C LEU A 196 -1.62 13.17 6.46
N GLY A 197 -1.83 14.13 7.37
CA GLY A 197 -2.21 13.89 8.77
C GLY A 197 -3.41 14.68 9.24
N ARG A 198 -3.77 15.77 8.54
CA ARG A 198 -4.84 16.69 8.91
C ARG A 198 -6.23 16.06 8.82
N ALA A 199 -7.22 16.75 9.36
CA ALA A 199 -8.62 16.36 9.22
C ALA A 199 -9.05 16.35 7.75
N LEU A 200 -9.77 15.30 7.36
CA LEU A 200 -10.35 15.20 6.04
C LEU A 200 -11.49 16.22 5.87
N GLU A 201 -11.58 16.82 4.70
CA GLU A 201 -12.60 17.80 4.33
C GLU A 201 -13.35 17.35 3.07
N PRO A 202 -14.64 17.70 2.92
CA PRO A 202 -15.36 17.44 1.67
C PRO A 202 -14.62 18.02 0.47
N GLY A 203 -14.52 17.23 -0.61
CA GLY A 203 -13.78 17.59 -1.82
C GLY A 203 -12.33 17.09 -1.84
N PHE A 204 -11.75 16.68 -0.72
CA PHE A 204 -10.42 16.07 -0.74
C PHE A 204 -10.44 14.77 -1.55
N VAL A 205 -9.45 14.61 -2.40
CA VAL A 205 -9.17 13.36 -3.09
C VAL A 205 -7.88 12.79 -2.49
N VAL A 206 -7.96 11.55 -2.00
CA VAL A 206 -6.86 10.93 -1.26
C VAL A 206 -6.68 9.47 -1.68
N THR A 207 -5.45 8.96 -1.54
CA THR A 207 -5.15 7.54 -1.63
C THR A 207 -5.36 6.86 -0.27
N VAL A 208 -5.65 5.55 -0.27
CA VAL A 208 -5.64 4.68 0.91
C VAL A 208 -4.91 3.39 0.54
N GLU A 209 -3.66 3.28 0.97
CA GLU A 209 -2.65 2.35 0.47
C GLU A 209 -1.88 1.59 1.59
N PRO A 210 -2.54 0.96 2.55
CA PRO A 210 -1.81 0.21 3.55
C PRO A 210 -1.01 -0.92 2.89
N GLY A 211 0.13 -1.23 3.49
CA GLY A 211 0.97 -2.32 3.03
C GLY A 211 1.62 -3.07 4.18
N LEU A 212 2.09 -4.27 3.88
CA LEU A 212 2.80 -5.14 4.78
C LEU A 212 4.09 -5.59 4.10
N TYR A 213 5.24 -5.19 4.65
CA TYR A 213 6.54 -5.40 4.03
C TYR A 213 7.49 -6.11 4.97
N PHE A 214 8.04 -7.24 4.53
CA PHE A 214 9.06 -7.98 5.27
C PHE A 214 10.43 -7.68 4.65
N ILE A 215 11.09 -6.64 5.17
CA ILE A 215 12.40 -6.16 4.67
C ILE A 215 13.52 -6.86 5.44
N PRO A 216 14.27 -7.81 4.85
CA PRO A 216 15.24 -8.64 5.56
C PRO A 216 16.29 -7.83 6.35
N THR A 217 16.85 -6.80 5.73
CA THR A 217 17.89 -5.96 6.37
C THR A 217 17.35 -5.15 7.55
N LEU A 218 16.09 -4.72 7.50
CA LEU A 218 15.46 -4.00 8.61
C LEU A 218 15.12 -4.96 9.76
N ILE A 219 14.64 -6.16 9.44
CA ILE A 219 14.38 -7.23 10.42
C ILE A 219 15.70 -7.60 11.14
N ASP A 220 16.78 -7.82 10.40
CA ASP A 220 18.11 -8.15 10.97
C ASP A 220 18.60 -7.07 11.92
N ARG A 221 18.47 -5.82 11.50
CA ARG A 221 18.88 -4.68 12.31
C ARG A 221 18.10 -4.60 13.63
N TRP A 222 16.76 -4.66 13.57
CA TRP A 222 15.92 -4.58 14.76
C TRP A 222 16.16 -5.77 15.70
N LYS A 223 16.33 -6.97 15.13
CA LYS A 223 16.67 -8.19 15.88
C LYS A 223 18.01 -8.06 16.59
N ALA A 224 19.06 -7.56 15.90
CA ALA A 224 20.37 -7.35 16.49
C ALA A 224 20.36 -6.29 17.62
N GLU A 225 19.54 -5.26 17.49
CA GLU A 225 19.33 -4.22 18.49
C GLU A 225 18.39 -4.68 19.63
N ASN A 226 17.80 -5.88 19.56
CA ASN A 226 16.72 -6.36 20.44
C ASN A 226 15.59 -5.35 20.61
N LYS A 227 15.30 -4.61 19.52
CA LYS A 227 14.39 -3.48 19.54
C LYS A 227 12.94 -3.96 19.68
N LEU A 228 12.21 -3.39 20.66
CA LEU A 228 10.79 -3.69 20.93
C LEU A 228 10.48 -5.20 21.05
N ALA A 229 11.42 -5.98 21.60
CA ALA A 229 11.30 -7.42 21.75
C ALA A 229 10.18 -7.84 22.72
N GLU A 230 9.68 -6.92 23.54
CA GLU A 230 8.47 -7.11 24.34
C GLU A 230 7.21 -7.25 23.47
N PHE A 231 7.18 -6.60 22.29
CA PHE A 231 6.08 -6.65 21.34
C PHE A 231 6.32 -7.59 20.15
N ILE A 232 7.58 -7.91 19.83
CA ILE A 232 7.94 -8.69 18.64
C ILE A 232 8.49 -10.05 19.03
N ASP A 233 7.95 -11.12 18.46
CA ASP A 233 8.60 -12.44 18.50
C ASP A 233 9.49 -12.60 17.25
N TYR A 234 10.79 -12.37 17.42
CA TYR A 234 11.76 -12.47 16.32
C TYR A 234 11.95 -13.90 15.80
N ASN A 235 11.61 -14.93 16.57
CA ASN A 235 11.69 -16.31 16.10
C ASN A 235 10.52 -16.64 15.17
N GLU A 236 9.33 -16.15 15.51
CA GLU A 236 8.17 -16.27 14.61
C GLU A 236 8.35 -15.38 13.38
N LEU A 237 8.83 -14.15 13.55
CA LEU A 237 9.11 -13.24 12.43
C LEU A 237 10.11 -13.81 11.41
N GLU A 238 11.09 -14.57 11.85
CA GLU A 238 12.09 -15.19 10.96
C GLU A 238 11.45 -16.09 9.90
N LYS A 239 10.28 -16.69 10.18
CA LYS A 239 9.53 -17.52 9.22
C LYS A 239 9.02 -16.71 8.02
N PHE A 240 8.84 -15.40 8.19
CA PHE A 240 8.34 -14.47 7.18
C PHE A 240 9.43 -13.61 6.56
N ARG A 241 10.69 -13.76 6.96
CA ARG A 241 11.80 -12.92 6.55
C ARG A 241 11.91 -12.72 5.03
N ASN A 242 11.61 -13.74 4.25
CA ASN A 242 11.67 -13.73 2.79
C ASN A 242 10.27 -13.74 2.14
N PHE A 243 9.26 -13.25 2.85
CA PHE A 243 7.89 -13.27 2.32
C PHE A 243 7.68 -12.27 1.18
N THR A 244 8.34 -11.12 1.16
CA THR A 244 8.18 -9.97 0.25
C THR A 244 7.26 -8.88 0.80
N GLY A 245 6.53 -8.17 -0.05
CA GLY A 245 5.60 -7.10 0.33
C GLY A 245 4.26 -7.17 -0.38
N ILE A 246 3.23 -6.66 0.28
CA ILE A 246 1.86 -6.52 -0.24
C ILE A 246 1.41 -5.08 -0.01
N ARG A 247 0.82 -4.44 -1.03
CA ARG A 247 0.07 -3.19 -0.94
C ARG A 247 -1.24 -3.32 -1.70
N ILE A 248 -2.29 -2.74 -1.14
CA ILE A 248 -3.61 -2.63 -1.79
C ILE A 248 -4.05 -1.18 -1.63
N GLU A 249 -4.38 -0.54 -2.74
CA GLU A 249 -4.65 0.89 -2.79
C GLU A 249 -5.87 1.22 -3.63
N ASP A 250 -6.69 2.11 -3.12
CA ASP A 250 -7.79 2.74 -3.84
C ASP A 250 -7.77 4.27 -3.63
N ASN A 251 -8.37 4.99 -4.57
CA ASN A 251 -8.53 6.44 -4.49
C ASN A 251 -9.94 6.80 -4.00
N LEU A 252 -10.04 7.76 -3.11
CA LEU A 252 -11.29 8.22 -2.53
C LEU A 252 -11.50 9.71 -2.78
N VAL A 253 -12.76 10.12 -2.98
CA VAL A 253 -13.18 11.50 -2.75
C VAL A 253 -13.97 11.58 -1.45
N ILE A 254 -13.63 12.52 -0.60
CA ILE A 254 -14.36 12.81 0.64
C ILE A 254 -15.62 13.59 0.27
N THR A 255 -16.78 13.09 0.70
CA THR A 255 -18.09 13.71 0.47
C THR A 255 -18.59 14.41 1.74
N GLU A 256 -19.69 15.13 1.68
CA GLU A 256 -20.28 15.82 2.84
C GLU A 256 -20.55 14.89 4.02
N ASN A 257 -20.85 13.60 3.79
CA ASN A 257 -21.28 12.67 4.84
C ASN A 257 -20.40 11.41 4.95
N GLY A 258 -19.29 11.33 4.22
CA GLY A 258 -18.43 10.15 4.20
C GLY A 258 -17.41 10.19 3.05
N HIS A 259 -17.37 9.14 2.26
CA HIS A 259 -16.46 9.05 1.12
C HIS A 259 -17.12 8.31 -0.07
N ARG A 260 -16.47 8.38 -1.22
CA ARG A 260 -16.79 7.57 -2.40
C ARG A 260 -15.49 7.09 -3.04
N ILE A 261 -15.37 5.80 -3.29
CA ILE A 261 -14.25 5.23 -4.06
C ILE A 261 -14.36 5.73 -5.50
N LEU A 262 -13.24 6.19 -6.06
CA LEU A 262 -13.18 6.68 -7.42
C LEU A 262 -13.05 5.54 -8.44
N GLY A 263 -13.65 5.73 -9.59
CA GLY A 263 -13.59 4.76 -10.69
C GLY A 263 -14.63 3.63 -10.58
N LYS A 264 -14.48 2.65 -11.46
CA LYS A 264 -15.27 1.41 -11.46
C LYS A 264 -14.73 0.46 -10.40
N HIS A 265 -15.56 -0.46 -9.94
CA HIS A 265 -15.09 -1.52 -9.07
C HIS A 265 -13.86 -2.23 -9.67
N LEU A 266 -12.76 -2.22 -8.92
CA LEU A 266 -11.54 -2.93 -9.25
C LEU A 266 -11.38 -4.12 -8.30
N PRO A 267 -11.33 -5.36 -8.79
CA PRO A 267 -11.17 -6.56 -7.98
C PRO A 267 -10.04 -6.42 -6.96
N LYS A 268 -10.34 -6.80 -5.71
CA LYS A 268 -9.35 -6.75 -4.61
C LYS A 268 -9.51 -7.87 -3.59
N THR A 269 -10.56 -8.66 -3.64
CA THR A 269 -10.62 -9.88 -2.81
C THR A 269 -9.81 -11.01 -3.47
N VAL A 270 -9.31 -11.94 -2.65
CA VAL A 270 -8.60 -13.12 -3.15
C VAL A 270 -9.42 -13.85 -4.20
N ALA A 271 -10.73 -14.05 -3.95
CA ALA A 271 -11.61 -14.76 -4.87
C ALA A 271 -11.80 -14.03 -6.21
N GLU A 272 -11.97 -12.71 -6.19
CA GLU A 272 -12.11 -11.90 -7.40
C GLU A 272 -10.82 -11.93 -8.24
N ILE A 273 -9.65 -11.82 -7.59
CA ILE A 273 -8.37 -11.86 -8.28
C ILE A 273 -8.14 -13.24 -8.89
N GLU A 274 -8.32 -14.33 -8.13
CA GLU A 274 -8.14 -15.70 -8.64
C GLU A 274 -9.10 -16.03 -9.78
N ALA A 275 -10.30 -15.44 -9.80
CA ALA A 275 -11.27 -15.63 -10.89
C ALA A 275 -10.82 -15.00 -12.23
N LEU A 276 -9.89 -14.04 -12.22
CA LEU A 276 -9.33 -13.39 -13.40
C LEU A 276 -7.99 -14.00 -13.87
N ARG A 277 -7.43 -14.92 -13.08
CA ARG A 277 -6.11 -15.55 -13.30
C ARG A 277 -6.23 -16.89 -14.06
#